data_5a9be69ea9acb0402264219699237d4d
#
_entry.id   5a9be69ea9acb0402264219699237d4d
#
_cell.length_a   1.000
_cell.length_b   1.000
_cell.length_c   1.000
_cell.angle_alpha   90.00
_cell.angle_beta   90.00
_cell.angle_gamma   90.00
#
_symmetry.space_group_name_H-M   'P 1'
#
loop_
_entity.id
_entity.type
_entity.pdbx_description
1 polymer ?
#
loop_
_entity_poly.entity_id
_entity_poly.type
_entity_poly.pdbx_seq_one_letter_code
_entity_poly.pdbx_strand_id
1 'polypeptide(L)'
;MRHWKTKLTALCAAAAMLLPMTGCSLTASAEELFTLPEFPVEYTGLSNQLNALLGQGYEYVSPSSGRNIQSVQMTDLNGDGYEEAVAFFRAPSGEKPLKIVIFRPTEDSFEQLCTIESSGSAINRVSYQDLNGDGTMELVVGWRISADVQTVAVYEIAPDPVVLMQNSYQSAILQDLDGDGVMDLLVIHAGTKGNGVMDFYHWQVGEQKPVASDCALSSTMAELSAGSFIAGELSDGTPAAFITGVSSSQQAVTDAVIWSGDKLVNVSLPRGGSVSRIAADYQQWKPQDINSDGITELPSPQTPAQERTSGDDIIRWAQVSKSGSLTTVDCTYHSLTGGWYFRLPQSWWSRTSYTEGAGSSNESQLTLLVDGTPVCTIYALTGENRENRALR
;
A
#
# COMPACT_ATOMS: atom_id res chain seq x y z
N MET A 1 -25.87 53.95 45.57
CA MET A 1 -25.05 52.75 45.30
C MET A 1 -25.45 51.93 44.04
N ARG A 2 -26.59 52.26 43.41
CA ARG A 2 -27.09 51.46 42.24
C ARG A 2 -26.48 51.90 40.91
N HIS A 3 -26.00 53.14 40.77
CA HIS A 3 -25.43 53.67 39.53
C HIS A 3 -23.94 53.38 39.35
N TRP A 4 -23.21 52.95 40.37
CA TRP A 4 -21.78 52.62 40.24
C TRP A 4 -21.57 51.20 39.67
N LYS A 5 -22.47 50.27 40.04
CA LYS A 5 -22.41 48.87 39.50
C LYS A 5 -22.64 48.83 37.99
N THR A 6 -23.55 49.67 37.46
CA THR A 6 -23.80 49.79 36.03
C THR A 6 -22.67 50.45 35.24
N LYS A 7 -21.93 51.37 35.84
CA LYS A 7 -20.75 51.96 35.21
C LYS A 7 -19.55 50.99 35.18
N LEU A 8 -19.41 50.19 36.21
CA LEU A 8 -18.35 49.16 36.28
C LEU A 8 -18.58 48.02 35.27
N THR A 9 -19.82 47.56 35.12
CA THR A 9 -20.19 46.55 34.12
C THR A 9 -20.04 47.07 32.69
N ALA A 10 -20.35 48.34 32.41
CA ALA A 10 -20.13 48.94 31.11
C ALA A 10 -18.65 49.12 30.79
N LEU A 11 -17.79 49.39 31.75
CA LEU A 11 -16.35 49.51 31.58
C LEU A 11 -15.70 48.16 31.33
N CYS A 12 -16.13 47.10 32.03
CA CYS A 12 -15.66 45.73 31.80
C CYS A 12 -16.12 45.17 30.44
N ALA A 13 -17.35 45.50 29.98
CA ALA A 13 -17.83 45.11 28.67
C ALA A 13 -17.07 45.84 27.54
N ALA A 14 -16.73 47.12 27.71
CA ALA A 14 -15.90 47.85 26.74
C ALA A 14 -14.43 47.34 26.69
N ALA A 15 -13.87 46.94 27.83
CA ALA A 15 -12.52 46.33 27.88
C ALA A 15 -12.51 44.92 27.28
N ALA A 16 -13.60 44.15 27.40
CA ALA A 16 -13.69 42.80 26.78
C ALA A 16 -13.87 42.84 25.25
N MET A 17 -14.36 43.96 24.67
CA MET A 17 -14.49 44.14 23.23
C MET A 17 -13.19 44.65 22.57
N LEU A 18 -12.18 45.02 23.33
CA LEU A 18 -10.87 45.45 22.80
C LEU A 18 -9.82 44.32 22.71
N LEU A 19 -10.15 43.12 23.21
CA LEU A 19 -9.24 41.97 23.22
C LEU A 19 -9.22 41.08 21.96
N PRO A 20 -10.13 41.15 20.97
CA PRO A 20 -10.00 40.33 19.77
C PRO A 20 -9.34 41.02 18.56
N MET A 21 -8.64 42.13 18.72
CA MET A 21 -7.95 42.80 17.62
C MET A 21 -6.42 42.52 17.54
N THR A 22 -5.94 41.49 18.22
CA THR A 22 -4.67 40.85 17.83
C THR A 22 -4.96 39.75 16.81
N GLY A 23 -5.59 40.15 15.71
CA GLY A 23 -5.67 39.31 14.52
C GLY A 23 -4.23 39.10 14.02
N CYS A 24 -3.88 37.84 13.73
CA CYS A 24 -2.68 37.48 13.02
C CYS A 24 -2.39 38.50 11.95
N SER A 25 -1.18 39.01 11.90
CA SER A 25 -0.70 39.88 10.84
C SER A 25 -0.77 39.12 9.51
N LEU A 26 -1.86 39.25 8.77
CA LEU A 26 -2.01 38.83 7.38
C LEU A 26 -1.26 39.79 6.42
N THR A 27 -0.13 40.30 6.84
CA THR A 27 0.78 41.10 6.01
C THR A 27 2.08 40.34 5.74
N ALA A 28 1.95 39.04 5.46
CA ALA A 28 3.01 38.36 4.74
C ALA A 28 3.03 38.96 3.34
N SER A 29 4.13 39.59 2.94
CA SER A 29 4.33 40.05 1.57
C SER A 29 4.24 38.86 0.62
N ALA A 30 3.83 39.07 -0.64
CA ALA A 30 3.85 37.99 -1.63
C ALA A 30 5.25 37.34 -1.73
N GLU A 31 6.30 38.06 -1.44
CA GLU A 31 7.68 37.56 -1.39
C GLU A 31 7.95 36.65 -0.20
N GLU A 32 7.34 36.87 0.97
CA GLU A 32 7.43 35.95 2.12
C GLU A 32 6.64 34.64 1.90
N LEU A 33 5.58 34.67 1.09
CA LEU A 33 4.84 33.49 0.71
C LEU A 33 5.58 32.63 -0.34
N PHE A 34 6.58 33.16 -1.01
CA PHE A 34 7.44 32.46 -1.98
C PHE A 34 8.84 32.16 -1.45
N THR A 35 9.18 32.54 -0.21
CA THR A 35 10.38 32.00 0.45
C THR A 35 10.15 30.49 0.70
N LEU A 36 11.01 29.67 0.12
CA LEU A 36 11.06 28.27 0.49
C LEU A 36 11.22 28.17 2.01
N PRO A 37 10.54 27.24 2.71
CA PRO A 37 10.76 27.04 4.13
C PRO A 37 12.25 26.86 4.37
N GLU A 38 12.85 27.70 5.22
CA GLU A 38 14.23 27.49 5.64
C GLU A 38 14.27 26.19 6.45
N PHE A 39 15.26 25.36 6.16
CA PHE A 39 15.49 24.16 6.96
C PHE A 39 15.70 24.57 8.42
N PRO A 40 15.17 23.82 9.40
CA PRO A 40 15.54 24.00 10.79
C PRO A 40 17.05 24.04 10.95
N VAL A 41 17.56 24.83 11.90
CA VAL A 41 19.01 25.06 12.10
C VAL A 41 19.80 23.75 12.22
N GLU A 42 19.19 22.72 12.80
CA GLU A 42 19.72 21.37 12.93
C GLU A 42 20.02 20.67 11.59
N TYR A 43 19.33 21.05 10.50
CA TYR A 43 19.55 20.49 9.16
C TYR A 43 20.39 21.37 8.23
N THR A 44 20.97 22.45 8.74
CA THR A 44 21.80 23.36 7.91
C THR A 44 22.99 22.61 7.30
N GLY A 45 23.62 21.72 8.05
CA GLY A 45 24.71 20.88 7.57
C GLY A 45 24.29 19.96 6.41
N LEU A 46 23.14 19.30 6.53
CA LEU A 46 22.57 18.49 5.46
C LEU A 46 22.27 19.33 4.22
N SER A 47 21.62 20.49 4.39
CA SER A 47 21.33 21.41 3.30
C SER A 47 22.59 21.81 2.51
N ASN A 48 23.71 22.07 3.20
CA ASN A 48 24.99 22.38 2.55
C ASN A 48 25.50 21.18 1.72
N GLN A 49 25.42 19.97 2.23
CA GLN A 49 25.83 18.75 1.50
C GLN A 49 24.97 18.55 0.23
N LEU A 50 23.65 18.67 0.37
CA LEU A 50 22.70 18.54 -0.74
C LEU A 50 22.95 19.61 -1.81
N ASN A 51 23.13 20.88 -1.39
CA ASN A 51 23.42 22.00 -2.30
C ASN A 51 24.77 21.82 -3.01
N ALA A 52 25.76 21.22 -2.39
CA ALA A 52 27.04 20.91 -3.02
C ALA A 52 26.89 19.90 -4.17
N LEU A 53 26.01 18.89 -4.04
CA LEU A 53 25.69 17.95 -5.11
C LEU A 53 24.90 18.64 -6.24
N LEU A 54 23.91 19.46 -5.91
CA LEU A 54 23.15 20.24 -6.89
C LEU A 54 24.08 21.19 -7.68
N GLY A 55 25.04 21.80 -7.01
CA GLY A 55 26.07 22.66 -7.64
C GLY A 55 26.99 21.89 -8.61
N GLN A 56 27.10 20.58 -8.49
CA GLN A 56 27.81 19.70 -9.42
C GLN A 56 26.91 19.23 -10.58
N GLY A 57 25.66 19.69 -10.67
CA GLY A 57 24.71 19.35 -11.72
C GLY A 57 23.87 18.10 -11.44
N TYR A 58 23.87 17.60 -10.20
CA TYR A 58 22.92 16.57 -9.80
C TYR A 58 21.51 17.13 -9.76
N GLU A 59 20.52 16.33 -10.08
CA GLU A 59 19.11 16.68 -10.01
C GLU A 59 18.39 15.72 -9.05
N TYR A 60 17.47 16.25 -8.24
CA TYR A 60 16.64 15.39 -7.41
C TYR A 60 15.77 14.48 -8.28
N VAL A 61 15.65 13.24 -7.85
CA VAL A 61 14.64 12.30 -8.33
C VAL A 61 13.86 11.76 -7.15
N SER A 62 12.68 11.21 -7.43
CA SER A 62 11.85 10.60 -6.40
C SER A 62 11.49 9.16 -6.78
N PRO A 63 11.34 8.25 -5.81
CA PRO A 63 10.72 6.96 -6.07
C PRO A 63 9.32 7.15 -6.65
N SER A 64 8.95 6.37 -7.67
CA SER A 64 7.71 6.56 -8.41
C SER A 64 6.50 5.90 -7.77
N SER A 65 6.70 5.05 -6.76
CA SER A 65 5.63 4.32 -6.07
C SER A 65 5.99 3.97 -4.62
N GLY A 66 4.99 3.48 -3.88
CA GLY A 66 5.14 3.11 -2.47
C GLY A 66 4.82 4.27 -1.52
N ARG A 67 5.27 4.13 -0.27
CA ARG A 67 5.05 5.15 0.78
C ARG A 67 6.17 6.20 0.81
N ASN A 68 7.38 5.79 0.45
CA ASN A 68 8.61 6.60 0.52
C ASN A 68 8.88 7.24 -0.85
N ILE A 69 8.16 8.33 -1.17
CA ILE A 69 8.18 8.99 -2.49
C ILE A 69 8.89 10.34 -2.49
N GLN A 70 9.40 10.80 -1.33
CA GLN A 70 10.15 12.06 -1.24
C GLN A 70 11.56 11.88 -1.81
N SER A 71 12.11 12.95 -2.38
CA SER A 71 13.48 12.95 -2.90
C SER A 71 14.56 13.03 -1.83
N VAL A 72 14.19 13.41 -0.59
CA VAL A 72 15.01 13.31 0.61
C VAL A 72 14.13 12.74 1.72
N GLN A 73 14.61 11.72 2.40
CA GLN A 73 13.87 11.00 3.44
C GLN A 73 14.73 10.94 4.68
N MET A 74 14.11 11.15 5.85
CA MET A 74 14.78 11.03 7.14
C MET A 74 14.28 9.74 7.80
N THR A 75 15.20 8.92 8.27
CA THR A 75 14.88 7.65 8.93
C THR A 75 16.07 7.18 9.76
N ASP A 76 15.81 6.65 10.95
CA ASP A 76 16.81 6.00 11.78
C ASP A 76 17.13 4.62 11.17
N LEU A 77 18.27 4.52 10.49
CA LEU A 77 18.70 3.32 9.77
C LEU A 77 19.49 2.34 10.64
N ASN A 78 20.06 2.81 11.72
CA ASN A 78 20.98 2.03 12.55
C ASN A 78 20.46 1.79 13.98
N GLY A 79 19.25 2.30 14.31
CA GLY A 79 18.60 2.12 15.61
C GLY A 79 19.22 2.93 16.75
N ASP A 80 20.03 3.97 16.44
CA ASP A 80 20.71 4.78 17.48
C ASP A 80 19.86 5.96 18.01
N GLY A 81 18.68 6.18 17.42
CA GLY A 81 17.73 7.23 17.77
C GLY A 81 17.99 8.55 17.03
N TYR A 82 18.94 8.60 16.12
CA TYR A 82 19.18 9.74 15.23
C TYR A 82 18.84 9.33 13.78
N GLU A 83 18.22 10.24 13.03
CA GLU A 83 17.81 9.93 11.67
C GLU A 83 18.94 10.20 10.67
N GLU A 84 19.25 9.22 9.81
CA GLU A 84 20.01 9.39 8.60
C GLU A 84 19.14 10.06 7.51
N ALA A 85 19.80 10.79 6.59
CA ALA A 85 19.18 11.36 5.42
C ALA A 85 19.47 10.49 4.19
N VAL A 86 18.44 10.00 3.53
CA VAL A 86 18.52 9.25 2.27
C VAL A 86 18.05 10.14 1.14
N ALA A 87 18.95 10.55 0.26
CA ALA A 87 18.68 11.47 -0.82
C ALA A 87 18.85 10.81 -2.19
N PHE A 88 17.89 11.05 -3.08
CA PHE A 88 17.83 10.42 -4.39
C PHE A 88 18.16 11.43 -5.48
N PHE A 89 19.13 11.08 -6.32
CA PHE A 89 19.63 11.94 -7.36
C PHE A 89 19.79 11.26 -8.70
N ARG A 90 19.79 12.08 -9.74
CA ARG A 90 20.33 11.78 -11.06
C ARG A 90 21.59 12.60 -11.27
N ALA A 91 22.70 11.93 -11.50
CA ALA A 91 23.95 12.57 -11.88
C ALA A 91 23.88 13.10 -13.33
N PRO A 92 24.55 14.22 -13.67
CA PRO A 92 24.50 14.83 -15.00
C PRO A 92 25.12 13.94 -16.09
N SER A 93 25.97 12.99 -15.71
CA SER A 93 26.67 12.09 -16.63
C SER A 93 27.13 10.82 -15.90
N GLY A 94 27.48 9.80 -16.67
CA GLY A 94 28.03 8.53 -16.17
C GLY A 94 27.18 7.32 -16.57
N GLU A 95 27.76 6.14 -16.44
CA GLU A 95 27.11 4.85 -16.77
C GLU A 95 26.02 4.48 -15.75
N LYS A 96 26.15 4.97 -14.52
CA LYS A 96 25.20 4.76 -13.42
C LYS A 96 24.65 6.11 -12.93
N PRO A 97 23.72 6.70 -13.69
CA PRO A 97 23.25 8.05 -13.37
C PRO A 97 22.38 8.14 -12.11
N LEU A 98 21.67 7.08 -11.72
CA LEU A 98 20.87 7.09 -10.51
C LEU A 98 21.74 6.87 -9.28
N LYS A 99 21.60 7.73 -8.31
CA LYS A 99 22.37 7.75 -7.06
C LYS A 99 21.40 7.79 -5.87
N ILE A 100 21.62 6.92 -4.91
CA ILE A 100 21.05 7.05 -3.55
C ILE A 100 22.21 7.41 -2.66
N VAL A 101 22.20 8.63 -2.14
CA VAL A 101 23.26 9.15 -1.25
C VAL A 101 22.72 9.13 0.16
N ILE A 102 23.42 8.47 1.07
CA ILE A 102 23.04 8.37 2.49
C ILE A 102 24.00 9.23 3.29
N PHE A 103 23.43 10.09 4.13
CA PHE A 103 24.16 10.96 5.03
C PHE A 103 23.82 10.58 6.46
N ARG A 104 24.81 10.46 7.31
CA ARG A 104 24.63 10.26 8.74
C ARG A 104 24.81 11.57 9.50
N PRO A 105 24.06 11.78 10.59
CA PRO A 105 24.29 12.93 11.46
C PRO A 105 25.64 12.84 12.18
N THR A 106 26.20 14.01 12.48
CA THR A 106 27.36 14.19 13.37
C THR A 106 26.99 15.20 14.44
N GLU A 107 27.87 15.47 15.43
CA GLU A 107 27.57 16.42 16.53
C GLU A 107 27.05 17.78 16.02
N ASP A 108 27.60 18.32 14.92
CA ASP A 108 27.29 19.65 14.42
C ASP A 108 26.78 19.68 12.96
N SER A 109 26.68 18.52 12.27
CA SER A 109 26.44 18.53 10.83
C SER A 109 25.94 17.14 10.35
N PHE A 110 26.03 16.94 9.04
CA PHE A 110 25.84 15.65 8.35
C PHE A 110 27.07 15.35 7.50
N GLU A 111 27.47 14.10 7.45
CA GLU A 111 28.51 13.61 6.54
C GLU A 111 27.97 12.50 5.64
N GLN A 112 28.49 12.43 4.43
CA GLN A 112 28.10 11.35 3.50
C GLN A 112 28.64 10.02 4.03
N LEU A 113 27.73 9.06 4.28
CA LEU A 113 28.07 7.71 4.70
C LEU A 113 28.45 6.85 3.49
N CYS A 114 27.55 6.80 2.48
CA CYS A 114 27.77 5.98 1.29
C CYS A 114 26.97 6.49 0.07
N THR A 115 27.22 5.88 -1.08
CA THR A 115 26.42 6.07 -2.30
C THR A 115 26.14 4.73 -2.96
N ILE A 116 24.86 4.46 -3.23
CA ILE A 116 24.38 3.33 -4.01
C ILE A 116 24.06 3.83 -5.42
N GLU A 117 24.51 3.10 -6.43
CA GLU A 117 24.46 3.54 -7.82
C GLU A 117 23.74 2.54 -8.71
N SER A 118 22.99 3.03 -9.70
CA SER A 118 22.33 2.20 -10.69
C SER A 118 22.37 2.81 -12.09
N SER A 119 22.50 1.94 -13.10
CA SER A 119 22.32 2.26 -14.51
C SER A 119 20.85 2.34 -14.94
N GLY A 120 19.91 2.17 -14.02
CA GLY A 120 18.47 2.21 -14.26
C GLY A 120 17.97 3.54 -14.80
N SER A 121 16.76 3.52 -15.35
CA SER A 121 16.08 4.72 -15.85
C SER A 121 15.30 5.46 -14.75
N ALA A 122 14.86 4.76 -13.70
CA ALA A 122 14.15 5.34 -12.55
C ALA A 122 14.27 4.46 -11.29
N ILE A 123 14.04 5.08 -10.15
CA ILE A 123 13.80 4.40 -8.87
C ILE A 123 12.28 4.13 -8.81
N ASN A 124 11.88 2.87 -8.77
CA ASN A 124 10.47 2.52 -8.72
C ASN A 124 9.92 2.61 -7.30
N ARG A 125 10.59 1.93 -6.36
CA ARG A 125 10.15 1.84 -4.96
C ARG A 125 11.34 1.76 -4.02
N VAL A 126 11.17 2.28 -2.82
CA VAL A 126 12.15 2.18 -1.72
C VAL A 126 11.43 1.77 -0.44
N SER A 127 12.06 0.87 0.31
CA SER A 127 11.62 0.49 1.66
C SER A 127 12.86 0.30 2.55
N TYR A 128 12.68 0.55 3.83
CA TYR A 128 13.69 0.32 4.87
C TYR A 128 13.12 -0.74 5.80
N GLN A 129 13.88 -1.79 6.05
CA GLN A 129 13.44 -2.90 6.89
C GLN A 129 14.63 -3.65 7.44
N ASP A 130 14.63 -3.94 8.73
CA ASP A 130 15.56 -4.91 9.31
C ASP A 130 15.12 -6.31 8.86
N LEU A 131 15.86 -6.87 7.89
CA LEU A 131 15.57 -8.16 7.26
C LEU A 131 16.39 -9.30 7.85
N ASN A 132 17.49 -8.98 8.56
CA ASN A 132 18.39 -9.95 9.13
C ASN A 132 18.33 -10.00 10.68
N GLY A 133 17.47 -9.18 11.30
CA GLY A 133 17.24 -9.14 12.74
C GLY A 133 18.43 -8.62 13.55
N ASP A 134 19.34 -7.84 12.95
CA ASP A 134 20.54 -7.32 13.64
C ASP A 134 20.32 -5.94 14.26
N GLY A 135 19.14 -5.33 14.05
CA GLY A 135 18.76 -4.03 14.57
C GLY A 135 19.11 -2.86 13.64
N THR A 136 19.69 -3.14 12.47
CA THR A 136 19.92 -2.12 11.43
C THR A 136 18.97 -2.36 10.25
N MET A 137 18.63 -1.27 9.52
CA MET A 137 17.71 -1.36 8.39
C MET A 137 18.46 -1.64 7.10
N GLU A 138 18.08 -2.69 6.39
CA GLU A 138 18.43 -2.85 4.99
C GLU A 138 17.61 -1.92 4.12
N LEU A 139 18.22 -1.50 3.00
CA LEU A 139 17.58 -0.72 1.96
C LEU A 139 17.10 -1.63 0.83
N VAL A 140 15.78 -1.76 0.67
CA VAL A 140 15.15 -2.49 -0.43
C VAL A 140 14.78 -1.53 -1.55
N VAL A 141 15.39 -1.69 -2.72
CA VAL A 141 15.21 -0.78 -3.85
C VAL A 141 14.67 -1.52 -5.06
N GLY A 142 13.54 -1.06 -5.58
CA GLY A 142 13.04 -1.44 -6.90
C GLY A 142 13.61 -0.49 -7.97
N TRP A 143 14.46 -0.98 -8.83
CA TRP A 143 15.03 -0.25 -9.95
C TRP A 143 14.25 -0.52 -11.23
N ARG A 144 13.88 0.50 -11.98
CA ARG A 144 13.42 0.36 -13.35
C ARG A 144 14.64 0.46 -14.29
N ILE A 145 14.97 -0.64 -14.93
CA ILE A 145 16.11 -0.69 -15.85
C ILE A 145 15.66 -0.22 -17.24
N SER A 146 14.52 -0.74 -17.74
CA SER A 146 13.89 -0.32 -18.98
C SER A 146 12.37 -0.26 -18.82
N ALA A 147 11.62 -0.09 -19.91
CA ALA A 147 10.15 -0.12 -19.88
C ALA A 147 9.61 -1.45 -19.35
N ASP A 148 10.27 -2.56 -19.69
CA ASP A 148 9.78 -3.92 -19.42
C ASP A 148 10.66 -4.68 -18.40
N VAL A 149 11.76 -4.08 -17.94
CA VAL A 149 12.71 -4.73 -17.04
C VAL A 149 12.86 -3.94 -15.75
N GLN A 150 12.50 -4.60 -14.66
CA GLN A 150 12.69 -4.09 -13.31
C GLN A 150 13.52 -5.08 -12.50
N THR A 151 14.30 -4.57 -11.56
CA THR A 151 15.07 -5.38 -10.61
C THR A 151 14.80 -4.87 -9.19
N VAL A 152 14.69 -5.79 -8.25
CA VAL A 152 14.72 -5.49 -6.82
C VAL A 152 16.09 -5.87 -6.28
N ALA A 153 16.64 -5.02 -5.43
CA ALA A 153 17.89 -5.29 -4.74
C ALA A 153 17.76 -4.90 -3.26
N VAL A 154 18.44 -5.66 -2.42
CA VAL A 154 18.57 -5.41 -0.97
C VAL A 154 20.01 -5.04 -0.71
N TYR A 155 20.21 -3.93 -0.01
CA TYR A 155 21.52 -3.41 0.35
C TYR A 155 21.68 -3.33 1.85
N GLU A 156 22.76 -3.87 2.35
CA GLU A 156 23.31 -3.52 3.68
C GLU A 156 23.92 -2.11 3.57
N ILE A 157 23.55 -1.23 4.50
CA ILE A 157 24.01 0.16 4.53
C ILE A 157 25.29 0.25 5.36
N ALA A 158 26.41 0.41 4.68
CA ALA A 158 27.74 0.56 5.25
C ALA A 158 28.52 1.62 4.43
N PRO A 159 29.70 2.09 4.88
CA PRO A 159 30.55 2.97 4.07
C PRO A 159 30.81 2.43 2.66
N ASP A 160 30.96 1.11 2.53
CA ASP A 160 30.99 0.37 1.27
C ASP A 160 29.71 -0.52 1.23
N PRO A 161 28.61 -0.06 0.60
CA PRO A 161 27.35 -0.77 0.65
C PRO A 161 27.43 -2.14 -0.06
N VAL A 162 26.85 -3.15 0.58
CA VAL A 162 26.88 -4.54 0.10
C VAL A 162 25.51 -4.91 -0.48
N VAL A 163 25.51 -5.51 -1.66
CA VAL A 163 24.30 -6.12 -2.24
C VAL A 163 24.08 -7.49 -1.61
N LEU A 164 23.08 -7.62 -0.75
CA LEU A 164 22.73 -8.88 -0.12
C LEU A 164 21.95 -9.80 -1.07
N MET A 165 21.08 -9.20 -1.91
CA MET A 165 20.27 -9.90 -2.89
C MET A 165 19.93 -8.97 -4.06
N GLN A 166 19.82 -9.54 -5.25
CA GLN A 166 19.29 -8.87 -6.44
C GLN A 166 18.59 -9.87 -7.34
N ASN A 167 17.38 -9.53 -7.81
CA ASN A 167 16.63 -10.34 -8.77
C ASN A 167 15.79 -9.45 -9.70
N SER A 168 15.43 -9.97 -10.88
CA SER A 168 14.35 -9.37 -11.66
C SER A 168 13.03 -9.52 -10.93
N TYR A 169 12.11 -8.54 -11.05
CA TYR A 169 10.83 -8.62 -10.40
C TYR A 169 9.75 -7.89 -11.19
N GLN A 170 8.52 -8.33 -11.00
CA GLN A 170 7.29 -7.66 -11.41
C GLN A 170 6.61 -6.98 -10.23
N SER A 171 6.58 -7.66 -9.10
CA SER A 171 6.02 -7.17 -7.84
C SER A 171 6.77 -7.75 -6.66
N ALA A 172 6.85 -7.01 -5.57
CA ALA A 172 7.46 -7.46 -4.33
C ALA A 172 6.72 -6.89 -3.13
N ILE A 173 6.63 -7.67 -2.06
CA ILE A 173 6.11 -7.26 -0.75
C ILE A 173 7.04 -7.72 0.36
N LEU A 174 6.90 -7.07 1.51
CA LEU A 174 7.54 -7.45 2.77
C LEU A 174 6.46 -8.05 3.68
N GLN A 175 6.73 -9.23 4.24
CA GLN A 175 5.83 -9.93 5.16
C GLN A 175 6.64 -10.96 5.94
N ASP A 176 6.42 -11.05 7.25
CA ASP A 176 6.87 -12.18 8.06
C ASP A 176 5.99 -13.40 7.68
N LEU A 177 6.47 -14.20 6.74
CA LEU A 177 5.71 -15.33 6.18
C LEU A 177 5.97 -16.62 6.96
N ASP A 178 7.12 -16.78 7.56
CA ASP A 178 7.45 -17.97 8.33
C ASP A 178 7.12 -17.84 9.82
N GLY A 179 6.79 -16.62 10.29
CA GLY A 179 6.31 -16.35 11.64
C GLY A 179 7.44 -16.25 12.66
N ASP A 180 8.66 -15.92 12.25
CA ASP A 180 9.82 -15.80 13.13
C ASP A 180 9.95 -14.42 13.79
N GLY A 181 9.14 -13.44 13.37
CA GLY A 181 9.10 -12.05 13.86
C GLY A 181 9.98 -11.10 13.06
N VAL A 182 10.72 -11.58 12.06
CA VAL A 182 11.51 -10.78 11.13
C VAL A 182 10.77 -10.69 9.78
N MET A 183 10.88 -9.58 9.10
CA MET A 183 10.23 -9.41 7.79
C MET A 183 11.03 -10.13 6.70
N ASP A 184 10.31 -10.86 5.87
CA ASP A 184 10.84 -11.52 4.69
C ASP A 184 10.57 -10.70 3.43
N LEU A 185 11.32 -10.95 2.37
CA LEU A 185 11.09 -10.38 1.06
C LEU A 185 10.49 -11.43 0.12
N LEU A 186 9.26 -11.18 -0.33
CA LEU A 186 8.58 -11.98 -1.32
C LEU A 186 8.62 -11.27 -2.68
N VAL A 187 9.07 -11.97 -3.71
CA VAL A 187 9.31 -11.41 -5.04
C VAL A 187 8.59 -12.25 -6.10
N ILE A 188 7.81 -11.62 -6.95
CA ILE A 188 7.20 -12.28 -8.11
C ILE A 188 7.97 -11.90 -9.38
N HIS A 189 8.35 -12.90 -10.14
CA HIS A 189 9.03 -12.74 -11.42
C HIS A 189 8.57 -13.77 -12.47
N ALA A 190 9.01 -13.59 -13.71
CA ALA A 190 8.70 -14.52 -14.79
C ALA A 190 9.46 -15.84 -14.61
N GLY A 191 8.71 -16.94 -14.60
CA GLY A 191 9.29 -18.27 -14.68
C GLY A 191 9.66 -18.67 -16.12
N THR A 192 10.47 -19.71 -16.25
CA THR A 192 10.98 -20.19 -17.54
C THR A 192 9.91 -20.74 -18.50
N LYS A 193 8.72 -21.09 -17.96
CA LYS A 193 7.59 -21.64 -18.70
C LYS A 193 6.47 -20.63 -18.97
N GLY A 194 6.71 -19.34 -18.68
CA GLY A 194 5.73 -18.26 -18.88
C GLY A 194 4.75 -18.04 -17.72
N ASN A 195 4.69 -18.94 -16.75
CA ASN A 195 3.96 -18.69 -15.49
C ASN A 195 4.79 -17.79 -14.58
N GLY A 196 4.12 -17.11 -13.65
CA GLY A 196 4.78 -16.44 -12.55
C GLY A 196 5.45 -17.43 -11.59
N VAL A 197 6.51 -16.98 -10.95
CA VAL A 197 7.17 -17.66 -9.84
C VAL A 197 7.23 -16.66 -8.69
N MET A 198 6.92 -17.13 -7.49
CA MET A 198 7.16 -16.37 -6.26
C MET A 198 8.39 -16.91 -5.57
N ASP A 199 9.39 -16.06 -5.41
CA ASP A 199 10.53 -16.30 -4.55
C ASP A 199 10.27 -15.75 -3.15
N PHE A 200 10.77 -16.46 -2.17
CA PHE A 200 10.79 -16.11 -0.76
C PHE A 200 12.25 -16.01 -0.32
N TYR A 201 12.63 -14.85 0.19
CA TYR A 201 13.95 -14.58 0.73
C TYR A 201 13.80 -14.23 2.19
N HIS A 202 14.39 -15.06 3.06
CA HIS A 202 14.49 -14.80 4.48
C HIS A 202 15.95 -14.89 4.95
N TRP A 203 16.31 -14.08 5.92
CA TRP A 203 17.65 -14.05 6.49
C TRP A 203 17.62 -14.70 7.87
N GLN A 204 18.64 -15.48 8.16
CA GLN A 204 18.90 -15.89 9.54
C GLN A 204 19.65 -14.75 10.25
N VAL A 205 19.37 -14.55 11.53
CA VAL A 205 19.95 -13.45 12.32
C VAL A 205 21.47 -13.38 12.17
N GLY A 206 21.96 -12.24 11.70
CA GLY A 206 23.39 -11.98 11.50
C GLY A 206 23.99 -12.58 10.22
N GLU A 207 23.19 -13.20 9.34
CA GLU A 207 23.66 -13.73 8.07
C GLU A 207 23.46 -12.71 6.94
N GLN A 208 24.48 -12.52 6.10
CA GLN A 208 24.41 -11.60 4.95
C GLN A 208 23.65 -12.19 3.75
N LYS A 209 23.56 -13.52 3.67
CA LYS A 209 22.90 -14.17 2.55
C LYS A 209 21.53 -14.71 2.96
N PRO A 210 20.47 -14.43 2.17
CA PRO A 210 19.17 -15.01 2.44
C PRO A 210 19.16 -16.51 2.11
N VAL A 211 18.34 -17.24 2.85
CA VAL A 211 17.84 -18.52 2.39
C VAL A 211 16.73 -18.24 1.38
N ALA A 212 16.75 -18.91 0.23
CA ALA A 212 15.77 -18.73 -0.81
C ALA A 212 14.97 -20.01 -1.05
N SER A 213 13.65 -19.85 -1.24
CA SER A 213 12.74 -20.90 -1.67
C SER A 213 11.79 -20.31 -2.73
N ASP A 214 11.29 -21.16 -3.63
CA ASP A 214 10.38 -20.69 -4.67
C ASP A 214 9.17 -21.59 -4.84
N CYS A 215 8.09 -21.03 -5.41
CA CYS A 215 6.97 -21.80 -5.90
C CYS A 215 6.38 -21.22 -7.19
N ALA A 216 5.86 -22.11 -8.03
CA ALA A 216 5.16 -21.73 -9.24
C ALA A 216 3.76 -21.16 -8.91
N LEU A 217 3.38 -20.11 -9.63
CA LEU A 217 2.05 -19.50 -9.58
C LEU A 217 1.16 -20.00 -10.72
N SER A 218 -0.15 -19.88 -10.53
CA SER A 218 -1.16 -20.20 -11.55
C SER A 218 -1.21 -19.18 -12.67
N SER A 219 -0.93 -17.92 -12.35
CA SER A 219 -1.07 -16.79 -13.26
C SER A 219 0.12 -16.67 -14.20
N THR A 220 -0.14 -16.19 -15.43
CA THR A 220 0.91 -15.75 -16.33
C THR A 220 1.41 -14.35 -15.90
N MET A 221 2.66 -14.05 -16.19
CA MET A 221 3.24 -12.76 -15.80
C MET A 221 2.58 -11.56 -16.47
N ALA A 222 2.12 -11.74 -17.73
CA ALA A 222 1.46 -10.68 -18.49
C ALA A 222 0.12 -10.25 -17.87
N GLU A 223 -0.49 -11.10 -17.04
CA GLU A 223 -1.86 -10.96 -16.55
C GLU A 223 -1.93 -10.72 -15.02
N LEU A 224 -0.80 -10.46 -14.36
CA LEU A 224 -0.80 -10.02 -12.96
C LEU A 224 -1.36 -8.60 -12.87
N SER A 225 -2.51 -8.45 -12.24
CA SER A 225 -3.14 -7.14 -12.09
C SER A 225 -2.42 -6.31 -11.01
N ALA A 226 -2.35 -5.00 -11.21
CA ALA A 226 -1.75 -4.08 -10.24
C ALA A 226 -2.49 -4.20 -8.88
N GLY A 227 -1.73 -4.38 -7.79
CA GLY A 227 -2.25 -4.55 -6.45
C GLY A 227 -2.91 -5.91 -6.18
N SER A 228 -2.54 -6.91 -6.96
CA SER A 228 -2.96 -8.30 -6.80
C SER A 228 -2.04 -9.14 -5.94
N PHE A 229 -0.99 -8.58 -5.39
CA PHE A 229 -0.03 -9.24 -4.50
C PHE A 229 -0.11 -8.58 -3.12
N ILE A 230 -0.71 -9.26 -2.17
CA ILE A 230 -0.93 -8.77 -0.82
C ILE A 230 -0.50 -9.78 0.24
N ALA A 231 -0.06 -9.26 1.37
CA ALA A 231 0.14 -9.98 2.61
C ALA A 231 -1.20 -10.18 3.33
N GLY A 232 -1.36 -11.29 4.05
CA GLY A 232 -2.53 -11.58 4.86
C GLY A 232 -2.40 -12.87 5.64
N GLU A 233 -3.52 -13.40 6.12
CA GLU A 233 -3.58 -14.63 6.91
C GLU A 233 -4.66 -15.58 6.40
N LEU A 234 -4.39 -16.88 6.55
CA LEU A 234 -5.39 -17.94 6.35
C LEU A 234 -6.36 -18.02 7.55
N SER A 235 -7.44 -18.78 7.39
CA SER A 235 -8.52 -18.92 8.38
C SER A 235 -8.09 -19.41 9.78
N ASP A 236 -6.86 -19.87 9.93
CA ASP A 236 -6.29 -20.31 11.21
C ASP A 236 -5.17 -19.36 11.72
N GLY A 237 -5.05 -18.17 11.12
CA GLY A 237 -4.04 -17.17 11.47
C GLY A 237 -2.64 -17.47 10.89
N THR A 238 -2.51 -18.42 9.96
CA THR A 238 -1.21 -18.68 9.30
C THR A 238 -0.92 -17.55 8.33
N PRO A 239 0.27 -16.91 8.40
CA PRO A 239 0.70 -15.93 7.42
C PRO A 239 0.65 -16.48 6.00
N ALA A 240 0.14 -15.70 5.07
CA ALA A 240 -0.04 -16.10 3.68
C ALA A 240 0.12 -14.93 2.73
N ALA A 241 0.62 -15.22 1.53
CA ALA A 241 0.62 -14.28 0.41
C ALA A 241 -0.50 -14.66 -0.55
N PHE A 242 -1.30 -13.65 -0.97
CA PHE A 242 -2.39 -13.83 -1.93
C PHE A 242 -2.04 -13.14 -3.24
N ILE A 243 -2.03 -13.91 -4.32
CA ILE A 243 -1.66 -13.43 -5.66
C ILE A 243 -2.84 -13.66 -6.60
N THR A 244 -3.44 -12.59 -7.10
CA THR A 244 -4.56 -12.64 -8.03
C THR A 244 -4.09 -12.29 -9.44
N GLY A 245 -4.50 -13.08 -10.43
CA GLY A 245 -4.13 -12.86 -11.81
C GLY A 245 -4.94 -13.77 -12.74
N VAL A 246 -4.48 -13.91 -13.99
CA VAL A 246 -5.13 -14.75 -15.00
C VAL A 246 -4.20 -15.90 -15.36
N SER A 247 -4.74 -17.11 -15.28
CA SER A 247 -4.04 -18.33 -15.64
C SER A 247 -3.86 -18.48 -17.15
N SER A 248 -3.04 -19.42 -17.58
CA SER A 248 -2.84 -19.75 -19.00
C SER A 248 -4.13 -20.22 -19.71
N SER A 249 -5.12 -20.67 -18.95
CA SER A 249 -6.47 -21.02 -19.46
C SER A 249 -7.44 -19.83 -19.49
N GLN A 250 -6.94 -18.60 -19.34
CA GLN A 250 -7.74 -17.36 -19.29
C GLN A 250 -8.75 -17.30 -18.16
N GLN A 251 -8.49 -17.98 -17.07
CA GLN A 251 -9.30 -17.94 -15.86
C GLN A 251 -8.68 -17.01 -14.84
N ALA A 252 -9.45 -16.06 -14.33
CA ALA A 252 -9.05 -15.26 -13.18
C ALA A 252 -9.03 -16.14 -11.92
N VAL A 253 -7.89 -16.16 -11.23
CA VAL A 253 -7.65 -17.03 -10.08
C VAL A 253 -6.85 -16.28 -9.01
N THR A 254 -6.97 -16.76 -7.76
CA THR A 254 -6.11 -16.33 -6.67
C THR A 254 -5.26 -17.50 -6.19
N ASP A 255 -3.95 -17.34 -6.17
CA ASP A 255 -3.04 -18.23 -5.47
C ASP A 255 -2.93 -17.79 -4.01
N ALA A 256 -2.93 -18.76 -3.09
CA ALA A 256 -2.64 -18.56 -1.67
C ALA A 256 -1.39 -19.36 -1.32
N VAL A 257 -0.33 -18.67 -0.96
CA VAL A 257 0.99 -19.25 -0.72
C VAL A 257 1.38 -19.03 0.73
N ILE A 258 1.86 -20.09 1.38
CA ILE A 258 2.33 -20.09 2.77
C ILE A 258 3.73 -20.68 2.87
N TRP A 259 4.42 -20.36 3.95
CA TRP A 259 5.59 -21.13 4.39
C TRP A 259 5.13 -22.35 5.19
N SER A 260 5.64 -23.53 4.86
CA SER A 260 5.26 -24.78 5.54
C SER A 260 6.45 -25.72 5.65
N GLY A 261 6.92 -25.90 6.86
CA GLY A 261 8.10 -26.73 7.16
C GLY A 261 9.39 -26.00 6.76
N ASP A 262 9.85 -26.17 5.55
CA ASP A 262 11.09 -25.59 5.01
C ASP A 262 10.96 -25.14 3.54
N LYS A 263 9.72 -24.90 3.09
CA LYS A 263 9.42 -24.56 1.71
C LYS A 263 8.14 -23.74 1.54
N LEU A 264 8.06 -23.05 0.43
CA LEU A 264 6.81 -22.44 -0.04
C LEU A 264 5.82 -23.48 -0.54
N VAL A 265 4.55 -23.32 -0.16
CA VAL A 265 3.45 -24.16 -0.59
C VAL A 265 2.30 -23.30 -1.09
N ASN A 266 1.93 -23.47 -2.35
CA ASN A 266 0.70 -22.89 -2.89
C ASN A 266 -0.47 -23.82 -2.53
N VAL A 267 -1.22 -23.46 -1.48
CA VAL A 267 -2.32 -24.28 -0.94
C VAL A 267 -3.58 -24.25 -1.81
N SER A 268 -3.66 -23.31 -2.73
CA SER A 268 -4.80 -23.17 -3.66
C SER A 268 -4.76 -24.16 -4.81
N LEU A 269 -3.61 -24.79 -5.08
CA LEU A 269 -3.48 -25.76 -6.17
C LEU A 269 -4.18 -27.08 -5.84
N PRO A 270 -4.90 -27.68 -6.80
CA PRO A 270 -5.36 -29.07 -6.67
C PRO A 270 -4.16 -30.02 -6.72
N ARG A 271 -4.31 -31.20 -6.13
CA ARG A 271 -3.25 -32.20 -6.13
C ARG A 271 -2.84 -32.58 -7.57
N GLY A 272 -1.60 -32.30 -7.94
CA GLY A 272 -1.07 -32.50 -9.30
C GLY A 272 -1.56 -31.50 -10.35
N GLY A 273 -2.27 -30.46 -9.96
CA GLY A 273 -2.68 -29.36 -10.84
C GLY A 273 -1.70 -28.20 -10.83
N SER A 274 -1.79 -27.35 -11.82
CA SER A 274 -0.96 -26.14 -12.01
C SER A 274 -1.77 -24.84 -12.02
N VAL A 275 -3.09 -24.93 -11.81
CA VAL A 275 -4.00 -23.78 -11.76
C VAL A 275 -4.77 -23.81 -10.45
N SER A 276 -4.86 -22.67 -9.78
CA SER A 276 -5.60 -22.52 -8.53
C SER A 276 -7.08 -22.89 -8.69
N ARG A 277 -7.64 -23.50 -7.64
CA ARG A 277 -9.07 -23.78 -7.52
C ARG A 277 -9.89 -22.55 -7.14
N ILE A 278 -9.21 -21.47 -6.73
CA ILE A 278 -9.85 -20.27 -6.22
C ILE A 278 -10.07 -19.33 -7.40
N ALA A 279 -11.33 -19.28 -7.86
CA ALA A 279 -11.73 -18.30 -8.86
C ALA A 279 -11.66 -16.88 -8.27
N ALA A 280 -11.29 -15.91 -9.09
CA ALA A 280 -11.19 -14.52 -8.70
C ALA A 280 -11.91 -13.60 -9.68
N ASP A 281 -12.20 -12.41 -9.23
CA ASP A 281 -12.58 -11.29 -10.08
C ASP A 281 -11.56 -10.16 -9.86
N TYR A 282 -10.44 -10.27 -10.55
CA TYR A 282 -9.31 -9.36 -10.38
C TYR A 282 -9.54 -7.94 -10.90
N GLN A 283 -10.62 -7.71 -11.65
CA GLN A 283 -10.88 -6.40 -12.26
C GLN A 283 -11.48 -5.41 -11.27
N GLN A 284 -12.34 -5.87 -10.36
CA GLN A 284 -13.11 -5.00 -9.47
C GLN A 284 -12.90 -5.28 -7.99
N TRP A 285 -12.74 -6.55 -7.62
CA TRP A 285 -12.72 -6.99 -6.23
C TRP A 285 -11.38 -7.62 -5.89
N LYS A 286 -10.78 -7.18 -4.79
CA LYS A 286 -9.48 -7.67 -4.32
C LYS A 286 -9.64 -8.38 -2.98
N PRO A 287 -8.76 -9.35 -2.69
CA PRO A 287 -8.66 -9.93 -1.36
C PRO A 287 -8.44 -8.82 -0.31
N GLN A 288 -9.12 -8.92 0.82
CA GLN A 288 -9.01 -7.98 1.94
C GLN A 288 -9.65 -8.56 3.19
N ASP A 289 -9.33 -8.04 4.36
CA ASP A 289 -10.06 -8.27 5.61
C ASP A 289 -11.34 -7.41 5.60
N ILE A 290 -12.47 -8.00 5.20
CA ILE A 290 -13.74 -7.27 5.06
C ILE A 290 -14.49 -7.11 6.38
N ASN A 291 -14.20 -7.97 7.35
CA ASN A 291 -14.93 -8.04 8.62
C ASN A 291 -14.10 -7.55 9.80
N SER A 292 -12.82 -7.22 9.60
CA SER A 292 -11.85 -6.74 10.59
C SER A 292 -11.53 -7.79 11.67
N ASP A 293 -11.44 -9.07 11.28
CA ASP A 293 -11.02 -10.15 12.16
C ASP A 293 -9.52 -10.51 12.04
N GLY A 294 -8.79 -9.82 11.16
CA GLY A 294 -7.36 -10.03 10.88
C GLY A 294 -7.11 -11.06 9.77
N ILE A 295 -8.12 -11.83 9.36
CA ILE A 295 -8.00 -12.84 8.31
C ILE A 295 -8.32 -12.21 6.95
N THR A 296 -7.71 -12.73 5.91
CA THR A 296 -7.95 -12.24 4.55
C THR A 296 -9.09 -13.03 3.89
N GLU A 297 -10.14 -12.31 3.48
CA GLU A 297 -11.20 -12.87 2.69
C GLU A 297 -10.99 -12.66 1.20
N LEU A 298 -11.36 -13.67 0.44
CA LEU A 298 -11.35 -13.67 -1.01
C LEU A 298 -12.76 -13.39 -1.55
N PRO A 299 -12.90 -12.39 -2.44
CA PRO A 299 -14.20 -12.02 -2.99
C PRO A 299 -14.65 -12.99 -4.09
N SER A 300 -15.94 -13.33 -4.05
CA SER A 300 -16.61 -14.09 -5.09
C SER A 300 -17.94 -13.38 -5.43
N PRO A 301 -17.98 -12.60 -6.52
CA PRO A 301 -19.19 -11.94 -6.98
C PRO A 301 -20.31 -12.94 -7.31
N GLN A 302 -21.56 -12.56 -7.08
CA GLN A 302 -22.70 -13.40 -7.39
C GLN A 302 -22.96 -13.46 -8.90
N THR A 303 -22.83 -12.32 -9.58
CA THR A 303 -23.04 -12.20 -11.03
C THR A 303 -21.73 -12.46 -11.77
N PRO A 304 -21.68 -13.38 -12.74
CA PRO A 304 -20.51 -13.59 -13.59
C PRO A 304 -20.07 -12.29 -14.28
N ALA A 305 -18.75 -12.09 -14.42
CA ALA A 305 -18.18 -10.84 -14.98
C ALA A 305 -18.77 -10.46 -16.35
N GLN A 306 -19.07 -11.48 -17.18
CA GLN A 306 -19.64 -11.29 -18.52
C GLN A 306 -21.10 -10.83 -18.53
N GLU A 307 -21.81 -11.02 -17.43
CA GLU A 307 -23.24 -10.71 -17.29
C GLU A 307 -23.49 -9.40 -16.53
N ARG A 308 -22.43 -8.81 -15.94
CA ARG A 308 -22.54 -7.57 -15.19
C ARG A 308 -22.72 -6.37 -16.11
N THR A 309 -23.77 -5.60 -15.87
CA THR A 309 -24.08 -4.35 -16.58
C THR A 309 -23.63 -3.12 -15.80
N SER A 310 -23.42 -3.26 -14.49
CA SER A 310 -22.89 -2.25 -13.58
C SER A 310 -21.71 -2.82 -12.78
N GLY A 311 -20.97 -1.96 -12.10
CA GLY A 311 -19.95 -2.41 -11.15
C GLY A 311 -20.51 -2.90 -9.82
N ASP A 312 -21.84 -2.83 -9.63
CA ASP A 312 -22.50 -3.13 -8.39
C ASP A 312 -22.90 -4.62 -8.35
N ASP A 313 -22.66 -5.31 -7.22
CA ASP A 313 -23.01 -6.74 -7.08
C ASP A 313 -23.05 -7.19 -5.61
N ILE A 314 -23.58 -8.38 -5.40
CA ILE A 314 -23.50 -9.13 -4.14
C ILE A 314 -22.20 -9.94 -4.15
N ILE A 315 -21.35 -9.69 -3.17
CA ILE A 315 -20.06 -10.35 -3.03
C ILE A 315 -20.09 -11.31 -1.84
N ARG A 316 -19.73 -12.57 -2.08
CA ARG A 316 -19.45 -13.55 -1.03
C ARG A 316 -17.97 -13.49 -0.69
N TRP A 317 -17.68 -13.41 0.59
CA TRP A 317 -16.33 -13.35 1.12
C TRP A 317 -15.99 -14.65 1.81
N ALA A 318 -14.91 -15.28 1.37
CA ALA A 318 -14.51 -16.58 1.86
C ALA A 318 -13.09 -16.59 2.37
N GLN A 319 -12.86 -17.21 3.51
CA GLN A 319 -11.55 -17.49 4.07
C GLN A 319 -10.98 -18.79 3.50
N VAL A 320 -9.65 -18.83 3.36
CA VAL A 320 -8.90 -19.99 2.86
C VAL A 320 -8.29 -20.74 4.03
N SER A 321 -8.42 -22.06 4.04
CA SER A 321 -7.73 -22.94 4.99
C SER A 321 -6.37 -23.44 4.45
N LYS A 322 -5.51 -24.00 5.32
CA LYS A 322 -4.27 -24.69 4.91
C LYS A 322 -4.47 -25.84 3.90
N SER A 323 -5.67 -26.39 3.80
CA SER A 323 -6.01 -27.39 2.78
C SER A 323 -6.44 -26.77 1.44
N GLY A 324 -6.51 -25.44 1.36
CA GLY A 324 -7.02 -24.69 0.23
C GLY A 324 -8.56 -24.75 0.11
N SER A 325 -9.26 -25.13 1.16
CA SER A 325 -10.72 -25.11 1.21
C SER A 325 -11.23 -23.72 1.52
N LEU A 326 -12.34 -23.33 0.88
CA LEU A 326 -12.99 -22.04 1.08
C LEU A 326 -14.19 -22.20 2.02
N THR A 327 -14.31 -21.25 2.96
CA THR A 327 -15.47 -21.11 3.84
C THR A 327 -16.00 -19.69 3.75
N THR A 328 -17.26 -19.54 3.30
CA THR A 328 -17.90 -18.21 3.26
C THR A 328 -18.16 -17.73 4.68
N VAL A 329 -17.65 -16.55 5.01
CA VAL A 329 -17.75 -15.92 6.34
C VAL A 329 -18.54 -14.63 6.32
N ASP A 330 -18.69 -14.00 5.14
CA ASP A 330 -19.47 -12.79 4.98
C ASP A 330 -20.11 -12.70 3.60
N CYS A 331 -21.10 -11.82 3.49
CA CYS A 331 -21.77 -11.49 2.24
C CYS A 331 -22.19 -10.03 2.26
N THR A 332 -21.82 -9.30 1.23
CA THR A 332 -22.08 -7.85 1.14
C THR A 332 -22.63 -7.49 -0.23
N TYR A 333 -23.52 -6.50 -0.27
CA TYR A 333 -23.81 -5.79 -1.52
C TYR A 333 -22.84 -4.61 -1.63
N HIS A 334 -22.18 -4.47 -2.76
CA HIS A 334 -21.29 -3.34 -3.04
C HIS A 334 -21.85 -2.47 -4.15
N SER A 335 -21.87 -1.17 -3.91
CA SER A 335 -22.06 -0.14 -4.94
C SER A 335 -20.70 0.52 -5.23
N LEU A 336 -20.07 0.14 -6.34
CA LEU A 336 -18.81 0.75 -6.78
C LEU A 336 -19.00 2.21 -7.16
N THR A 337 -20.10 2.52 -7.83
CA THR A 337 -20.43 3.88 -8.24
C THR A 337 -20.67 4.80 -7.04
N GLY A 338 -21.32 4.26 -6.00
CA GLY A 338 -21.61 4.99 -4.76
C GLY A 338 -20.45 4.99 -3.76
N GLY A 339 -19.48 4.11 -3.89
CA GLY A 339 -18.36 3.97 -2.97
C GLY A 339 -18.77 3.47 -1.57
N TRP A 340 -19.82 2.64 -1.49
CA TRP A 340 -20.31 2.07 -0.23
C TRP A 340 -20.67 0.60 -0.38
N TYR A 341 -20.78 -0.09 0.76
CA TYR A 341 -21.30 -1.46 0.81
C TYR A 341 -22.27 -1.64 1.97
N PHE A 342 -23.13 -2.66 1.84
CA PHE A 342 -24.09 -3.07 2.86
C PHE A 342 -23.87 -4.53 3.21
N ARG A 343 -23.63 -4.82 4.50
CA ARG A 343 -23.42 -6.20 4.98
C ARG A 343 -24.74 -6.90 5.14
N LEU A 344 -24.89 -8.05 4.46
CA LEU A 344 -26.12 -8.84 4.49
C LEU A 344 -26.19 -9.71 5.75
N PRO A 345 -27.36 -9.78 6.41
CA PRO A 345 -27.58 -10.77 7.48
C PRO A 345 -27.30 -12.20 7.00
N GLN A 346 -26.70 -13.03 7.83
CA GLN A 346 -26.33 -14.40 7.46
C GLN A 346 -27.49 -15.23 6.90
N SER A 347 -28.69 -15.04 7.42
CA SER A 347 -29.91 -15.71 6.96
C SER A 347 -30.32 -15.32 5.52
N TRP A 348 -29.71 -14.29 4.95
CA TRP A 348 -30.04 -13.79 3.62
C TRP A 348 -29.06 -14.29 2.54
N TRP A 349 -27.85 -14.67 2.88
CA TRP A 349 -26.72 -14.84 1.95
C TRP A 349 -27.01 -15.58 0.65
N SER A 350 -27.62 -16.78 0.71
CA SER A 350 -27.90 -17.58 -0.50
C SER A 350 -29.27 -17.29 -1.14
N ARG A 351 -30.03 -16.36 -0.55
CA ARG A 351 -31.43 -16.08 -0.88
C ARG A 351 -31.65 -14.67 -1.38
N THR A 352 -30.61 -13.84 -1.32
CA THR A 352 -30.70 -12.42 -1.69
C THR A 352 -30.45 -12.22 -3.18
N SER A 353 -31.29 -11.41 -3.78
CA SER A 353 -31.12 -10.78 -5.07
C SER A 353 -31.35 -9.28 -4.93
N TYR A 354 -31.07 -8.51 -5.96
CA TYR A 354 -31.30 -7.07 -5.94
C TYR A 354 -31.89 -6.58 -7.25
N THR A 355 -32.54 -5.41 -7.17
CA THR A 355 -32.96 -4.65 -8.35
C THR A 355 -32.55 -3.21 -8.19
N GLU A 356 -32.03 -2.65 -9.26
CA GLU A 356 -31.67 -1.24 -9.35
C GLU A 356 -32.79 -0.48 -10.04
N GLY A 357 -33.23 0.64 -9.46
CA GLY A 357 -34.24 1.54 -10.01
C GLY A 357 -33.64 2.90 -10.27
N ALA A 358 -33.95 3.48 -11.42
CA ALA A 358 -33.77 4.90 -11.67
C ALA A 358 -34.91 5.66 -10.98
N GLY A 359 -34.60 6.35 -9.91
CA GLY A 359 -35.48 7.37 -9.36
C GLY A 359 -35.55 8.62 -10.25
N SER A 360 -35.89 9.78 -9.68
CA SER A 360 -35.77 11.08 -10.34
C SER A 360 -34.29 11.38 -10.67
N SER A 361 -34.03 12.39 -11.49
CA SER A 361 -32.67 12.72 -12.04
C SER A 361 -31.51 12.86 -11.02
N ASN A 362 -31.80 12.83 -9.72
CA ASN A 362 -30.82 12.93 -8.61
C ASN A 362 -31.08 11.89 -7.52
N GLU A 363 -31.64 10.73 -7.89
CA GLU A 363 -32.00 9.66 -6.99
C GLU A 363 -31.75 8.33 -7.66
N SER A 364 -30.98 7.46 -7.03
CA SER A 364 -30.87 6.05 -7.38
C SER A 364 -31.45 5.19 -6.24
N GLN A 365 -32.04 4.09 -6.61
CA GLN A 365 -32.72 3.18 -5.69
C GLN A 365 -32.17 1.78 -5.87
N LEU A 366 -31.78 1.17 -4.75
CA LEU A 366 -31.48 -0.24 -4.64
C LEU A 366 -32.53 -0.92 -3.80
N THR A 367 -33.16 -1.98 -4.31
CA THR A 367 -34.07 -2.82 -3.55
C THR A 367 -33.46 -4.22 -3.37
N LEU A 368 -33.25 -4.65 -2.14
CA LEU A 368 -32.83 -6.00 -1.80
C LEU A 368 -34.07 -6.88 -1.62
N LEU A 369 -34.01 -8.06 -2.23
CA LEU A 369 -35.06 -9.06 -2.17
C LEU A 369 -34.52 -10.35 -1.55
N VAL A 370 -35.31 -10.98 -0.67
CA VAL A 370 -35.04 -12.31 -0.13
C VAL A 370 -36.12 -13.25 -0.63
N ASP A 371 -35.74 -14.32 -1.34
CA ASP A 371 -36.66 -15.22 -2.06
C ASP A 371 -37.65 -14.47 -2.95
N GLY A 372 -37.18 -13.44 -3.63
CA GLY A 372 -37.99 -12.61 -4.51
C GLY A 372 -38.91 -11.60 -3.80
N THR A 373 -38.92 -11.54 -2.46
CA THR A 373 -39.72 -10.59 -1.69
C THR A 373 -38.88 -9.39 -1.29
N PRO A 374 -39.26 -8.16 -1.61
CA PRO A 374 -38.56 -6.93 -1.19
C PRO A 374 -38.49 -6.83 0.34
N VAL A 375 -37.26 -6.64 0.89
CA VAL A 375 -37.03 -6.56 2.34
C VAL A 375 -36.39 -5.24 2.78
N CYS A 376 -35.66 -4.60 1.88
CA CYS A 376 -34.96 -3.35 2.16
C CYS A 376 -34.82 -2.55 0.88
N THR A 377 -35.06 -1.25 0.97
CA THR A 377 -34.78 -0.30 -0.13
C THR A 377 -33.85 0.78 0.37
N ILE A 378 -32.76 0.99 -0.36
CA ILE A 378 -31.75 2.01 -0.09
C ILE A 378 -31.86 3.08 -1.19
N TYR A 379 -31.94 4.33 -0.79
CA TYR A 379 -31.98 5.47 -1.70
C TYR A 379 -30.67 6.25 -1.60
N ALA A 380 -30.01 6.50 -2.73
CA ALA A 380 -28.90 7.43 -2.80
C ALA A 380 -29.39 8.74 -3.42
N LEU A 381 -29.32 9.80 -2.63
CA LEU A 381 -29.81 11.14 -2.99
C LEU A 381 -28.62 12.06 -3.28
N THR A 382 -28.61 12.69 -4.47
CA THR A 382 -27.57 13.62 -4.88
C THR A 382 -28.18 15.00 -5.22
N GLY A 383 -27.35 16.02 -5.42
CA GLY A 383 -27.77 17.36 -5.82
C GLY A 383 -28.34 18.21 -4.67
N GLU A 384 -28.96 19.33 -5.07
CA GLU A 384 -29.57 20.28 -4.12
C GLU A 384 -30.78 19.69 -3.41
N ASN A 385 -31.06 20.15 -2.19
CA ASN A 385 -32.18 19.73 -1.35
C ASN A 385 -32.18 18.23 -0.96
N ARG A 386 -31.04 17.52 -1.04
CA ARG A 386 -30.94 16.11 -0.66
C ARG A 386 -31.42 15.83 0.77
N GLU A 387 -31.11 16.72 1.70
CA GLU A 387 -31.49 16.59 3.13
C GLU A 387 -33.01 16.63 3.31
N ASN A 388 -33.70 17.56 2.63
CA ASN A 388 -35.16 17.65 2.67
C ASN A 388 -35.84 16.44 1.99
N ARG A 389 -35.19 15.81 1.03
CA ARG A 389 -35.72 14.61 0.37
C ARG A 389 -35.51 13.37 1.24
N ALA A 390 -34.42 13.31 2.02
CA ALA A 390 -34.17 12.22 2.94
C ALA A 390 -35.13 12.16 4.13
N LEU A 391 -35.89 13.24 4.41
CA LEU A 391 -36.88 13.32 5.48
C LEU A 391 -38.30 12.89 5.05
N ARG A 392 -38.50 12.48 3.82
CA ARG A 392 -39.78 11.98 3.28
C ARG A 392 -39.85 10.46 3.31
#